data_81d72e6acb8cb120df3df3bc2289fcdb
#
_entry.id   81d72e6acb8cb120df3df3bc2289fcdb
#
_cell.length_a   1.000
_cell.length_b   1.000
_cell.length_c   1.000
_cell.angle_alpha   90.00
_cell.angle_beta   90.00
_cell.angle_gamma   90.00
#
_symmetry.space_group_name_H-M   'P 1'
#
loop_
_entity.id
_entity.type
_entity.pdbx_description
1 polymer ?
#
loop_
_entity_poly.entity_id
_entity_poly.type
_entity_poly.pdbx_seq_one_letter_code
_entity_poly.pdbx_strand_id
1 'polypeptide(L)'
;LRAETGISYDDRAMGTLQLFRTQKQLDGIGGDVAVLKQYGVPYEVLDRAGFVSVEPALALTKEKFVGALRLPGDETGDCFKFTNRLAEMATELGVRFRYGTTIDGLDVAGGALSGVRMGGQSHRADHVVLALGSHSAPMLKRAGLRIPVYPVKGFSITVPVTDPAMA
;
A
#
# COMPACT_ATOMS: atom_id res chain seq x y z
N LEU A 1 10.11 -4.57 12.05
CA LEU A 1 11.03 -4.63 10.91
C LEU A 1 12.02 -3.47 10.91
N ARG A 2 11.59 -2.17 10.86
CA ARG A 2 12.50 -0.99 10.87
C ARG A 2 13.48 -1.00 12.06
N ALA A 3 12.97 -1.16 13.27
CA ALA A 3 13.78 -1.21 14.49
C ALA A 3 14.78 -2.39 14.52
N GLU A 4 14.46 -3.50 13.87
CA GLU A 4 15.29 -4.70 13.84
C GLU A 4 16.35 -4.67 12.75
N THR A 5 16.03 -4.04 11.61
CA THR A 5 16.85 -4.11 10.40
C THR A 5 17.57 -2.81 10.06
N GLY A 6 17.17 -1.70 10.65
CA GLY A 6 17.69 -0.37 10.30
C GLY A 6 17.35 0.07 8.87
N ILE A 7 16.35 -0.57 8.22
CA ILE A 7 15.96 -0.22 6.85
C ILE A 7 15.48 1.23 6.77
N SER A 8 16.03 2.00 5.82
CA SER A 8 15.65 3.39 5.55
C SER A 8 15.06 3.52 4.16
N TYR A 9 13.96 4.26 4.04
CA TYR A 9 13.20 4.44 2.80
C TYR A 9 12.43 5.77 2.78
N ASP A 10 13.03 6.83 3.33
CA ASP A 10 12.42 8.16 3.48
C ASP A 10 11.10 8.10 4.25
N ASP A 11 11.05 7.25 5.27
CA ASP A 11 9.86 7.04 6.07
C ASP A 11 9.53 8.24 6.96
N ARG A 12 8.24 8.55 7.06
CA ARG A 12 7.69 9.59 7.95
C ARG A 12 6.48 9.03 8.69
N ALA A 13 6.46 9.18 10.00
CA ALA A 13 5.39 8.75 10.90
C ALA A 13 4.60 9.98 11.40
N MET A 14 4.03 10.76 10.48
CA MET A 14 3.30 12.00 10.78
C MET A 14 1.79 11.87 10.59
N GLY A 15 1.33 10.69 10.21
CA GLY A 15 -0.06 10.42 9.86
C GLY A 15 -0.41 10.80 8.41
N THR A 16 -1.67 10.60 8.07
CA THR A 16 -2.25 10.99 6.78
C THR A 16 -3.47 11.85 6.97
N LEU A 17 -3.77 12.71 5.97
CA LEU A 17 -4.96 13.54 5.89
C LEU A 17 -5.76 13.19 4.64
N GLN A 18 -7.00 12.75 4.83
CA GLN A 18 -7.99 12.65 3.76
C GLN A 18 -8.84 13.93 3.75
N LEU A 19 -8.70 14.74 2.71
CA LEU A 19 -9.38 16.02 2.58
C LEU A 19 -10.73 15.88 1.86
N PHE A 20 -11.75 16.56 2.36
CA PHE A 20 -13.11 16.56 1.77
C PHE A 20 -13.45 17.92 1.19
N ARG A 21 -13.90 17.92 -0.06
CA ARG A 21 -14.27 19.15 -0.78
C ARG A 21 -15.71 19.58 -0.53
N THR A 22 -16.59 18.66 -0.16
CA THR A 22 -18.01 18.94 0.05
C THR A 22 -18.49 18.41 1.39
N GLN A 23 -19.51 19.07 1.97
CA GLN A 23 -20.12 18.61 3.21
C GLN A 23 -20.69 17.20 3.07
N LYS A 24 -21.29 16.87 1.92
CA LYS A 24 -21.80 15.53 1.63
C LYS A 24 -20.73 14.44 1.75
N GLN A 25 -19.48 14.72 1.31
CA GLN A 25 -18.37 13.78 1.46
C GLN A 25 -17.99 13.62 2.93
N LEU A 26 -17.89 14.72 3.67
CA LEU A 26 -17.57 14.70 5.09
C LEU A 26 -18.67 13.99 5.92
N ASP A 27 -19.93 14.25 5.64
CA ASP A 27 -21.05 13.57 6.33
C ASP A 27 -21.09 12.07 6.01
N GLY A 28 -20.58 11.66 4.85
CA GLY A 28 -20.54 10.27 4.37
C GLY A 28 -19.54 9.36 5.06
N ILE A 29 -18.58 9.89 5.86
CA ILE A 29 -17.51 9.08 6.47
C ILE A 29 -17.96 8.22 7.66
N GLY A 30 -19.22 8.31 8.05
CA GLY A 30 -19.74 7.60 9.24
C GLY A 30 -19.47 6.08 9.22
N GLY A 31 -19.55 5.46 8.04
CA GLY A 31 -19.22 4.03 7.86
C GLY A 31 -17.73 3.74 8.10
N ASP A 32 -16.85 4.56 7.53
CA ASP A 32 -15.40 4.42 7.70
C ASP A 32 -15.00 4.61 9.16
N VAL A 33 -15.55 5.66 9.81
CA VAL A 33 -15.31 5.94 11.23
C VAL A 33 -15.80 4.79 12.12
N ALA A 34 -16.93 4.15 11.79
CA ALA A 34 -17.41 2.99 12.53
C ALA A 34 -16.43 1.81 12.48
N VAL A 35 -15.83 1.56 11.29
CA VAL A 35 -14.81 0.54 11.11
C VAL A 35 -13.53 0.89 11.89
N LEU A 36 -13.06 2.12 11.82
CA LEU A 36 -11.88 2.56 12.57
C LEU A 36 -12.09 2.36 14.08
N LYS A 37 -13.25 2.74 14.61
CA LYS A 37 -13.62 2.50 16.02
C LYS A 37 -13.64 1.01 16.36
N GLN A 38 -14.24 0.20 15.51
CA GLN A 38 -14.36 -1.25 15.75
C GLN A 38 -12.97 -1.91 15.91
N TYR A 39 -11.99 -1.45 15.14
CA TYR A 39 -10.63 -2.01 15.17
C TYR A 39 -9.65 -1.22 16.04
N GLY A 40 -10.11 -0.23 16.78
CA GLY A 40 -9.27 0.57 17.69
C GLY A 40 -8.22 1.41 16.97
N VAL A 41 -8.47 1.78 15.71
CA VAL A 41 -7.56 2.63 14.92
C VAL A 41 -7.80 4.09 15.34
N PRO A 42 -6.75 4.82 15.80
CA PRO A 42 -6.86 6.24 16.14
C PRO A 42 -7.21 7.08 14.91
N TYR A 43 -8.16 7.99 15.06
CA TYR A 43 -8.56 8.92 14.02
C TYR A 43 -9.02 10.25 14.61
N GLU A 44 -9.01 11.30 13.81
CA GLU A 44 -9.52 12.63 14.14
C GLU A 44 -10.33 13.17 12.95
N VAL A 45 -11.54 13.69 13.24
CA VAL A 45 -12.29 14.44 12.24
C VAL A 45 -12.03 15.92 12.48
N LEU A 46 -11.44 16.58 11.49
CA LEU A 46 -10.93 17.94 11.60
C LEU A 46 -11.74 18.90 10.74
N ASP A 47 -12.00 20.09 11.29
CA ASP A 47 -12.46 21.25 10.55
C ASP A 47 -11.29 21.96 9.81
N ARG A 48 -11.56 23.12 9.20
CA ARG A 48 -10.54 23.90 8.47
C ARG A 48 -9.37 24.34 9.33
N ALA A 49 -9.65 24.78 10.56
CA ALA A 49 -8.60 25.21 11.47
C ALA A 49 -7.74 24.02 11.91
N GLY A 50 -8.39 22.88 12.19
CA GLY A 50 -7.75 21.65 12.61
C GLY A 50 -6.81 21.09 11.55
N PHE A 51 -7.24 20.93 10.29
CA PHE A 51 -6.34 20.40 9.28
C PHE A 51 -5.21 21.35 8.90
N VAL A 52 -5.41 22.67 8.95
CA VAL A 52 -4.34 23.67 8.74
C VAL A 52 -3.32 23.63 9.88
N SER A 53 -3.73 23.35 11.11
CA SER A 53 -2.79 23.21 12.23
C SER A 53 -1.90 21.97 12.08
N VAL A 54 -2.41 20.90 11.46
CA VAL A 54 -1.67 19.66 11.19
C VAL A 54 -0.76 19.80 9.96
N GLU A 55 -1.27 20.45 8.90
CA GLU A 55 -0.56 20.66 7.63
C GLU A 55 -0.64 22.15 7.23
N PRO A 56 0.30 22.98 7.68
CA PRO A 56 0.28 24.42 7.44
C PRO A 56 0.29 24.82 5.97
N ALA A 57 0.86 23.99 5.07
CA ALA A 57 0.87 24.23 3.64
C ALA A 57 -0.56 24.33 3.03
N LEU A 58 -1.54 23.71 3.68
CA LEU A 58 -2.95 23.79 3.26
C LEU A 58 -3.60 25.15 3.53
N ALA A 59 -2.97 26.05 4.29
CA ALA A 59 -3.53 27.36 4.59
C ALA A 59 -3.87 28.17 3.32
N LEU A 60 -3.05 28.03 2.27
CA LEU A 60 -3.24 28.73 0.97
C LEU A 60 -4.43 28.19 0.17
N THR A 61 -4.93 27.01 0.49
CA THR A 61 -5.99 26.33 -0.26
C THR A 61 -7.15 25.86 0.61
N LYS A 62 -7.17 26.25 1.89
CA LYS A 62 -8.13 25.77 2.89
C LYS A 62 -9.60 25.94 2.48
N GLU A 63 -9.91 26.98 1.70
CA GLU A 63 -11.27 27.27 1.24
C GLU A 63 -11.81 26.24 0.25
N LYS A 64 -10.94 25.42 -0.35
CA LYS A 64 -11.32 24.31 -1.25
C LYS A 64 -11.84 23.09 -0.51
N PHE A 65 -11.70 23.06 0.82
CA PHE A 65 -12.02 21.90 1.66
C PHE A 65 -12.93 22.30 2.82
N VAL A 66 -13.83 21.41 3.21
CA VAL A 66 -14.75 21.62 4.33
C VAL A 66 -14.28 20.94 5.61
N GLY A 67 -13.41 19.94 5.50
CA GLY A 67 -12.86 19.20 6.63
C GLY A 67 -11.93 18.09 6.17
N ALA A 68 -11.41 17.33 7.14
CA ALA A 68 -10.51 16.22 6.90
C ALA A 68 -10.76 15.07 7.88
N LEU A 69 -10.39 13.86 7.49
CA LEU A 69 -10.16 12.72 8.37
C LEU A 69 -8.66 12.52 8.50
N ARG A 70 -8.14 12.61 9.72
CA ARG A 70 -6.74 12.34 10.05
C ARG A 70 -6.59 10.94 10.62
N LEU A 71 -5.58 10.22 10.17
CA LEU A 71 -5.13 8.95 10.73
C LEU A 71 -3.71 9.15 11.29
N PRO A 72 -3.56 9.50 12.57
CA PRO A 72 -2.27 9.90 13.14
C PRO A 72 -1.26 8.74 13.23
N GLY A 73 -1.72 7.50 13.21
CA GLY A 73 -0.87 6.31 13.23
C GLY A 73 -0.36 5.86 11.87
N ASP A 74 -0.79 6.51 10.78
CA ASP A 74 -0.32 6.17 9.45
C ASP A 74 1.09 6.67 9.20
N GLU A 75 1.80 5.94 8.36
CA GLU A 75 3.17 6.27 7.94
C GLU A 75 3.23 6.39 6.42
N THR A 76 4.14 7.21 5.93
CA THR A 76 4.47 7.33 4.52
C THR A 76 5.93 6.95 4.29
N GLY A 77 6.29 6.60 3.07
CA GLY A 77 7.66 6.28 2.69
C GLY A 77 7.77 5.93 1.21
N ASP A 78 8.99 5.87 0.73
CA ASP A 78 9.28 5.49 -0.65
C ASP A 78 9.22 3.96 -0.78
N CYS A 79 8.12 3.45 -1.35
CA CYS A 79 7.92 2.00 -1.52
C CYS A 79 8.93 1.37 -2.50
N PHE A 80 9.48 2.14 -3.46
CA PHE A 80 10.53 1.65 -4.36
C PHE A 80 11.84 1.43 -3.60
N LYS A 81 12.27 2.41 -2.80
CA LYS A 81 13.46 2.28 -1.93
C LYS A 81 13.27 1.13 -0.94
N PHE A 82 12.11 1.06 -0.27
CA PHE A 82 11.79 -0.01 0.67
C PHE A 82 11.94 -1.39 0.02
N THR A 83 11.31 -1.59 -1.14
CA THR A 83 11.30 -2.89 -1.83
C THR A 83 12.69 -3.31 -2.28
N ASN A 84 13.48 -2.38 -2.86
CA ASN A 84 14.85 -2.68 -3.28
C ASN A 84 15.74 -3.01 -2.08
N ARG A 85 15.68 -2.21 -1.03
CA ARG A 85 16.48 -2.45 0.17
C ARG A 85 16.14 -3.77 0.84
N LEU A 86 14.84 -4.09 0.91
CA LEU A 86 14.39 -5.38 1.43
C LEU A 86 14.88 -6.56 0.58
N ALA A 87 14.91 -6.41 -0.75
CA ALA A 87 15.43 -7.44 -1.65
C ALA A 87 16.94 -7.66 -1.46
N GLU A 88 17.72 -6.58 -1.27
CA GLU A 88 19.15 -6.67 -0.94
C GLU A 88 19.37 -7.47 0.35
N MET A 89 18.69 -7.09 1.41
CA MET A 89 18.78 -7.77 2.72
C MET A 89 18.35 -9.25 2.64
N ALA A 90 17.29 -9.54 1.88
CA ALA A 90 16.85 -10.91 1.67
C ALA A 90 17.90 -11.72 0.89
N THR A 91 18.59 -11.10 -0.07
CA THR A 91 19.68 -11.75 -0.81
C THR A 91 20.86 -12.11 0.09
N GLU A 92 21.21 -11.23 1.03
CA GLU A 92 22.24 -11.48 2.05
C GLU A 92 21.87 -12.69 2.94
N LEU A 93 20.58 -12.92 3.15
CA LEU A 93 20.04 -14.09 3.88
C LEU A 93 19.89 -15.34 3.00
N GLY A 94 20.34 -15.31 1.75
CA GLY A 94 20.35 -16.45 0.84
C GLY A 94 19.09 -16.60 -0.04
N VAL A 95 18.19 -15.62 -0.05
CA VAL A 95 17.05 -15.61 -0.98
C VAL A 95 17.55 -15.40 -2.42
N ARG A 96 17.08 -16.24 -3.33
CA ARG A 96 17.41 -16.17 -4.74
C ARG A 96 16.30 -15.52 -5.54
N PHE A 97 16.58 -14.38 -6.16
CA PHE A 97 15.65 -13.67 -7.04
C PHE A 97 15.83 -14.08 -8.51
N ARG A 98 14.73 -14.19 -9.24
CA ARG A 98 14.69 -14.40 -10.70
C ARG A 98 13.89 -13.29 -11.33
N TYR A 99 14.53 -12.17 -11.61
CA TYR A 99 13.90 -11.04 -12.29
C TYR A 99 13.72 -11.33 -13.79
N GLY A 100 12.83 -10.58 -14.44
CA GLY A 100 12.54 -10.75 -15.86
C GLY A 100 11.93 -12.10 -16.22
N THR A 101 11.36 -12.83 -15.25
CA THR A 101 10.81 -14.16 -15.44
C THR A 101 9.29 -14.12 -15.35
N THR A 102 8.63 -14.62 -16.38
CA THR A 102 7.17 -14.76 -16.40
C THR A 102 6.76 -16.10 -15.82
N ILE A 103 5.79 -16.08 -14.92
CA ILE A 103 5.14 -17.29 -14.42
C ILE A 103 3.97 -17.65 -15.35
N ASP A 104 4.09 -18.76 -16.05
CA ASP A 104 3.11 -19.20 -17.05
C ASP A 104 1.88 -19.84 -16.39
N GLY A 105 2.04 -20.43 -15.20
CA GLY A 105 0.96 -21.11 -14.49
C GLY A 105 1.38 -21.76 -13.19
N LEU A 106 0.40 -22.39 -12.57
CA LEU A 106 0.57 -23.20 -11.37
C LEU A 106 0.47 -24.67 -11.76
N ASP A 107 1.32 -25.51 -11.18
CA ASP A 107 1.25 -26.96 -11.35
C ASP A 107 0.44 -27.57 -10.20
N VAL A 108 -0.72 -28.10 -10.54
CA VAL A 108 -1.66 -28.73 -9.59
C VAL A 108 -1.78 -30.20 -9.92
N ALA A 109 -1.54 -31.06 -8.95
CA ALA A 109 -1.68 -32.52 -9.06
C ALA A 109 -2.43 -33.05 -7.85
N GLY A 110 -3.46 -33.88 -8.08
CA GLY A 110 -4.24 -34.46 -6.98
C GLY A 110 -4.94 -33.44 -6.08
N GLY A 111 -5.27 -32.23 -6.60
CA GLY A 111 -5.87 -31.14 -5.82
C GLY A 111 -4.87 -30.33 -4.97
N ALA A 112 -3.59 -30.65 -5.02
CA ALA A 112 -2.53 -29.93 -4.32
C ALA A 112 -1.61 -29.19 -5.28
N LEU A 113 -1.11 -28.02 -4.85
CA LEU A 113 -0.12 -27.27 -5.58
C LEU A 113 1.24 -27.95 -5.40
N SER A 114 1.93 -28.23 -6.51
CA SER A 114 3.26 -28.91 -6.51
C SER A 114 4.38 -28.01 -7.01
N GLY A 115 4.07 -26.84 -7.57
CA GLY A 115 5.08 -25.92 -8.08
C GLY A 115 4.51 -24.85 -9.00
N VAL A 116 5.40 -24.17 -9.69
CA VAL A 116 5.07 -23.14 -10.67
C VAL A 116 5.73 -23.44 -12.01
N ARG A 117 5.13 -22.96 -13.09
CA ARG A 117 5.65 -23.11 -14.45
C ARG A 117 6.25 -21.80 -14.93
N MET A 118 7.48 -21.89 -15.44
CA MET A 118 8.26 -20.76 -15.98
C MET A 118 8.92 -21.20 -17.27
N GLY A 119 8.69 -20.49 -18.38
CA GLY A 119 9.24 -20.83 -19.68
C GLY A 119 8.93 -22.26 -20.13
N GLY A 120 7.74 -22.77 -19.85
CA GLY A 120 7.32 -24.12 -20.14
C GLY A 120 7.85 -25.22 -19.20
N GLN A 121 8.76 -24.90 -18.27
CA GLN A 121 9.34 -25.84 -17.32
C GLN A 121 8.66 -25.77 -15.96
N SER A 122 8.48 -26.91 -15.32
CA SER A 122 7.93 -27.02 -13.96
C SER A 122 9.05 -26.82 -12.93
N HIS A 123 8.81 -25.96 -11.95
CA HIS A 123 9.69 -25.70 -10.82
C HIS A 123 8.95 -26.07 -9.53
N ARG A 124 9.39 -27.16 -8.91
CA ARG A 124 8.78 -27.67 -7.68
C ARG A 124 9.17 -26.82 -6.47
N ALA A 125 8.23 -26.71 -5.54
CA ALA A 125 8.42 -26.08 -4.24
C ALA A 125 7.50 -26.74 -3.21
N ASP A 126 7.94 -26.81 -1.96
CA ASP A 126 7.14 -27.33 -0.85
C ASP A 126 6.00 -26.37 -0.50
N HIS A 127 6.25 -25.08 -0.59
CA HIS A 127 5.28 -24.02 -0.39
C HIS A 127 5.39 -22.96 -1.47
N VAL A 128 4.25 -22.40 -1.88
CA VAL A 128 4.18 -21.30 -2.86
C VAL A 128 3.34 -20.17 -2.29
N VAL A 129 3.91 -18.96 -2.28
CA VAL A 129 3.20 -17.73 -1.94
C VAL A 129 2.90 -16.95 -3.20
N LEU A 130 1.63 -16.68 -3.46
CA LEU A 130 1.18 -15.90 -4.61
C LEU A 130 0.94 -14.45 -4.19
N ALA A 131 1.86 -13.57 -4.54
CA ALA A 131 1.87 -12.14 -4.17
C ALA A 131 1.92 -11.23 -5.42
N LEU A 132 1.05 -11.49 -6.43
CA LEU A 132 1.07 -10.84 -7.74
C LEU A 132 0.13 -9.62 -7.84
N GLY A 133 -0.36 -9.08 -6.71
CA GLY A 133 -1.32 -7.98 -6.72
C GLY A 133 -2.55 -8.31 -7.58
N SER A 134 -2.93 -7.43 -8.50
CA SER A 134 -4.08 -7.61 -9.40
C SER A 134 -3.95 -8.81 -10.36
N HIS A 135 -2.74 -9.30 -10.60
CA HIS A 135 -2.49 -10.50 -11.42
C HIS A 135 -2.74 -11.81 -10.66
N SER A 136 -2.91 -11.78 -9.33
CA SER A 136 -3.21 -12.96 -8.52
C SER A 136 -4.55 -13.60 -8.90
N ALA A 137 -5.59 -12.80 -9.12
CA ALA A 137 -6.93 -13.32 -9.45
C ALA A 137 -6.97 -14.09 -10.77
N PRO A 138 -6.41 -13.61 -11.90
CA PRO A 138 -6.31 -14.38 -13.14
C PRO A 138 -5.49 -15.67 -13.01
N MET A 139 -4.41 -15.65 -12.25
CA MET A 139 -3.56 -16.82 -12.02
C MET A 139 -4.30 -17.91 -11.24
N LEU A 140 -4.95 -17.53 -10.12
CA LEU A 140 -5.72 -18.45 -9.29
C LEU A 140 -6.96 -19.01 -9.99
N LYS A 141 -7.60 -18.22 -10.87
CA LYS A 141 -8.74 -18.69 -11.65
C LYS A 141 -8.39 -19.92 -12.49
N ARG A 142 -7.15 -20.02 -13.00
CA ARG A 142 -6.68 -21.19 -13.76
C ARG A 142 -6.54 -22.44 -12.88
N ALA A 143 -6.36 -22.26 -11.56
CA ALA A 143 -6.34 -23.33 -10.56
C ALA A 143 -7.73 -23.58 -9.93
N GLY A 144 -8.82 -23.00 -10.47
CA GLY A 144 -10.17 -23.16 -9.94
C GLY A 144 -10.52 -22.29 -8.72
N LEU A 145 -9.61 -21.42 -8.29
CA LEU A 145 -9.80 -20.55 -7.12
C LEU A 145 -10.25 -19.14 -7.54
N ARG A 146 -11.06 -18.51 -6.71
CA ARG A 146 -11.49 -17.12 -6.90
C ARG A 146 -11.22 -16.30 -5.67
N ILE A 147 -10.60 -15.12 -5.85
CA ILE A 147 -10.34 -14.14 -4.81
C ILE A 147 -10.86 -12.77 -5.25
N PRO A 148 -11.36 -11.94 -4.34
CA PRO A 148 -11.90 -10.62 -4.64
C PRO A 148 -10.78 -9.55 -4.71
N VAL A 149 -9.80 -9.75 -5.61
CA VAL A 149 -8.73 -8.78 -5.88
C VAL A 149 -9.00 -8.12 -7.22
N TYR A 150 -9.18 -6.80 -7.20
CA TYR A 150 -9.52 -5.99 -8.36
C TYR A 150 -8.43 -4.96 -8.64
N PRO A 151 -8.09 -4.68 -9.92
CA PRO A 151 -7.16 -3.62 -10.25
C PRO A 151 -7.79 -2.26 -9.96
N VAL A 152 -7.04 -1.41 -9.26
CA VAL A 152 -7.40 -0.01 -9.03
C VAL A 152 -6.35 0.86 -9.71
N LYS A 153 -6.80 1.86 -10.49
CA LYS A 153 -5.92 2.80 -11.15
C LYS A 153 -5.73 4.02 -10.26
N GLY A 154 -4.50 4.27 -9.86
CA GLY A 154 -4.07 5.48 -9.17
C GLY A 154 -3.25 6.39 -10.08
N PHE A 155 -3.13 7.64 -9.67
CA PHE A 155 -2.26 8.63 -10.31
C PHE A 155 -1.38 9.26 -9.23
N SER A 156 -0.11 9.51 -9.56
CA SER A 156 0.82 10.26 -8.72
C SER A 156 1.43 11.40 -9.52
N ILE A 157 1.74 12.49 -8.81
CA ILE A 157 2.47 13.63 -9.37
C ILE A 157 3.67 13.87 -8.47
N THR A 158 4.85 13.92 -9.06
CA THR A 158 6.06 14.34 -8.36
C THR A 158 6.34 15.79 -8.72
N VAL A 159 6.41 16.64 -7.71
CA VAL A 159 6.72 18.07 -7.87
C VAL A 159 7.93 18.42 -7.01
N PRO A 160 8.83 19.31 -7.49
CA PRO A 160 9.90 19.81 -6.65
C PRO A 160 9.33 20.69 -5.54
N VAL A 161 9.80 20.48 -4.31
CA VAL A 161 9.50 21.38 -3.20
C VAL A 161 10.44 22.59 -3.31
N THR A 162 9.88 23.75 -3.65
CA THR A 162 10.64 25.00 -3.85
C THR A 162 10.64 25.88 -2.61
N ASP A 163 9.71 25.68 -1.70
CA ASP A 163 9.61 26.39 -0.42
C ASP A 163 9.87 25.42 0.74
N PRO A 164 10.97 25.59 1.50
CA PRO A 164 11.29 24.74 2.64
C PRO A 164 10.21 24.68 3.72
N ALA A 165 9.36 25.72 3.83
CA ALA A 165 8.24 25.74 4.78
C ALA A 165 7.09 24.79 4.37
N MET A 166 7.14 24.23 3.14
CA MET A 166 6.16 23.28 2.61
C MET A 166 6.72 21.84 2.52
N ALA A 167 7.87 21.58 3.11
CA ALA A 167 8.56 20.29 3.06
C ALA A 167 8.22 19.39 4.25
#